data_735c6f6bf4004935ea0ce36a6b82752d
#
_entry.id   735c6f6bf4004935ea0ce36a6b82752d
#
_cell.length_a   1.000
_cell.length_b   1.000
_cell.length_c   1.000
_cell.angle_alpha   90.00
_cell.angle_beta   90.00
_cell.angle_gamma   90.00
#
_symmetry.space_group_name_H-M   'P 1'
#
loop_
_entity.id
_entity.type
_entity.pdbx_description
1 polymer ?
#
loop_
_entity_poly.entity_id
_entity_poly.type
_entity_poly.pdbx_seq_one_letter_code
_entity_poly.pdbx_strand_id
1 'polypeptide(L)'
;MPEIFISKSERETENIAYNLAKENKMDFGDIIALYGDLGAGKTAFTRGLAKFFSPESRVTSPTFSLVNEYKINDFHNGVAPGASRPANKKILHFDMYRINSEEDLLSVGFYDYLEELGEKIIIIEWFEKIADFFDENTVKIKFIKLAGDENQRKIVFERLRD
;
A
#
# COMPACT_ATOMS: atom_id res chain seq x y z
N MET A 1 -14.45 -12.58 -3.68
CA MET A 1 -14.26 -12.39 -5.13
C MET A 1 -13.50 -11.11 -5.41
N PRO A 2 -12.61 -11.08 -6.39
CA PRO A 2 -11.90 -9.85 -6.76
C PRO A 2 -12.87 -8.75 -7.22
N GLU A 3 -12.59 -7.52 -6.80
CA GLU A 3 -13.29 -6.33 -7.29
C GLU A 3 -12.43 -5.65 -8.38
N ILE A 4 -13.09 -5.18 -9.42
CA ILE A 4 -12.42 -4.59 -10.58
C ILE A 4 -12.82 -3.14 -10.73
N PHE A 5 -11.82 -2.27 -10.86
CA PHE A 5 -11.99 -0.85 -11.09
C PHE A 5 -11.28 -0.45 -12.39
N ILE A 6 -11.83 0.53 -13.08
CA ILE A 6 -11.18 1.19 -14.22
C ILE A 6 -10.81 2.61 -13.78
N SER A 7 -9.53 2.92 -13.85
CA SER A 7 -9.00 4.26 -13.59
C SER A 7 -8.52 4.89 -14.88
N LYS A 8 -8.83 6.15 -15.09
CA LYS A 8 -8.46 6.92 -16.30
C LYS A 8 -7.42 8.00 -16.01
N SER A 9 -7.02 8.16 -14.75
CA SER A 9 -6.04 9.15 -14.32
C SER A 9 -5.41 8.75 -12.98
N GLU A 10 -4.29 9.39 -12.62
CA GLU A 10 -3.70 9.24 -11.29
C GLU A 10 -4.69 9.62 -10.18
N ARG A 11 -5.45 10.69 -10.40
CA ARG A 11 -6.46 11.16 -9.44
C ARG A 11 -7.56 10.13 -9.22
N GLU A 12 -8.02 9.45 -10.27
CA GLU A 12 -9.00 8.37 -10.12
C GLU A 12 -8.40 7.18 -9.37
N THR A 13 -7.14 6.83 -9.63
CA THR A 13 -6.42 5.77 -8.88
C THR A 13 -6.32 6.13 -7.40
N GLU A 14 -5.98 7.37 -7.07
CA GLU A 14 -5.96 7.86 -5.68
C GLU A 14 -7.34 7.77 -5.02
N ASN A 15 -8.39 8.17 -5.73
CA ASN A 15 -9.77 8.11 -5.22
C ASN A 15 -10.24 6.67 -4.97
N ILE A 16 -9.88 5.73 -5.84
CA ILE A 16 -10.18 4.30 -5.63
C ILE A 16 -9.55 3.82 -4.33
N ALA A 17 -8.26 4.08 -4.13
CA ALA A 17 -7.55 3.69 -2.91
C ALA A 17 -8.15 4.33 -1.65
N TYR A 18 -8.46 5.62 -1.71
CA TYR A 18 -9.11 6.34 -0.62
C TYR A 18 -10.46 5.72 -0.23
N ASN A 19 -11.29 5.40 -1.21
CA ASN A 19 -12.61 4.83 -0.98
C ASN A 19 -12.53 3.40 -0.42
N LEU A 20 -11.59 2.58 -0.91
CA LEU A 20 -11.37 1.22 -0.37
C LEU A 20 -10.98 1.28 1.12
N ALA A 21 -10.14 2.24 1.52
CA ALA A 21 -9.81 2.47 2.92
C ALA A 21 -11.02 2.96 3.73
N LYS A 22 -11.76 3.93 3.19
CA LYS A 22 -12.97 4.46 3.82
C LYS A 22 -14.05 3.41 4.04
N GLU A 23 -14.14 2.43 3.16
CA GLU A 23 -15.06 1.29 3.25
C GLU A 23 -14.54 0.16 4.16
N ASN A 24 -13.43 0.39 4.88
CA ASN A 24 -12.76 -0.59 5.74
C ASN A 24 -12.29 -1.86 5.01
N LYS A 25 -11.99 -1.75 3.71
CA LYS A 25 -11.46 -2.87 2.93
C LYS A 25 -9.94 -3.01 3.07
N MET A 26 -9.28 -1.99 3.61
CA MET A 26 -7.86 -1.97 3.98
C MET A 26 -7.72 -1.23 5.31
N ASP A 27 -7.02 -1.82 6.27
CA ASP A 27 -6.89 -1.26 7.62
C ASP A 27 -5.57 -1.68 8.28
N PHE A 28 -5.37 -1.27 9.52
CA PHE A 28 -4.21 -1.68 10.32
C PHE A 28 -4.15 -3.20 10.47
N GLY A 29 -2.95 -3.73 10.40
CA GLY A 29 -2.68 -5.16 10.34
C GLY A 29 -2.59 -5.70 8.92
N ASP A 30 -2.90 -4.90 7.91
CA ASP A 30 -2.81 -5.35 6.52
C ASP A 30 -1.39 -5.22 5.94
N ILE A 31 -1.02 -6.24 5.18
CA ILE A 31 0.11 -6.23 4.25
C ILE A 31 -0.46 -6.19 2.84
N ILE A 32 -0.32 -5.05 2.18
CA ILE A 32 -0.91 -4.74 0.89
C ILE A 32 0.14 -4.94 -0.20
N ALA A 33 -0.04 -5.97 -1.01
CA ALA A 33 0.84 -6.32 -2.11
C ALA A 33 0.41 -5.64 -3.41
N LEU A 34 1.26 -4.76 -3.95
CA LEU A 34 1.03 -4.05 -5.21
C LEU A 34 1.84 -4.67 -6.34
N TYR A 35 1.14 -5.13 -7.37
CA TYR A 35 1.69 -5.73 -8.58
C TYR A 35 1.44 -4.85 -9.79
N GLY A 36 2.41 -4.70 -10.64
CA GLY A 36 2.25 -3.98 -11.90
C GLY A 36 3.55 -3.38 -12.42
N ASP A 37 3.58 -3.11 -13.73
CA ASP A 37 4.72 -2.53 -14.41
C ASP A 37 5.05 -1.11 -13.94
N LEU A 38 6.22 -0.62 -14.32
CA LEU A 38 6.62 0.76 -14.10
C LEU A 38 5.56 1.73 -14.64
N GLY A 39 5.19 2.72 -13.84
CA GLY A 39 4.16 3.70 -14.20
C GLY A 39 2.73 3.16 -14.24
N ALA A 40 2.46 1.98 -13.67
CA ALA A 40 1.12 1.40 -13.64
C ALA A 40 0.16 2.04 -12.63
N GLY A 41 0.67 2.90 -11.70
CA GLY A 41 -0.15 3.60 -10.73
C GLY A 41 0.00 3.14 -9.27
N LYS A 42 1.00 2.32 -8.97
CA LYS A 42 1.24 1.81 -7.60
C LYS A 42 1.45 2.93 -6.58
N THR A 43 2.31 3.89 -6.90
CA THR A 43 2.58 5.05 -6.01
C THR A 43 1.35 5.97 -5.90
N ALA A 44 0.60 6.18 -6.97
CA ALA A 44 -0.66 6.93 -6.93
C ALA A 44 -1.69 6.27 -6.02
N PHE A 45 -1.80 4.94 -6.05
CA PHE A 45 -2.66 4.17 -5.16
C PHE A 45 -2.23 4.35 -3.69
N THR A 46 -0.94 4.22 -3.41
CA THR A 46 -0.37 4.47 -2.07
C THR A 46 -0.68 5.88 -1.58
N ARG A 47 -0.59 6.87 -2.45
CA ARG A 47 -0.93 8.27 -2.14
C ARG A 47 -2.40 8.42 -1.76
N GLY A 48 -3.31 7.75 -2.46
CA GLY A 48 -4.73 7.74 -2.15
C GLY A 48 -5.03 7.10 -0.80
N LEU A 49 -4.38 5.98 -0.49
CA LEU A 49 -4.49 5.31 0.81
C LEU A 49 -3.97 6.23 1.94
N ALA A 50 -2.81 6.84 1.74
CA ALA A 50 -2.24 7.75 2.73
C ALA A 50 -3.11 8.99 2.96
N LYS A 51 -3.82 9.50 1.96
CA LYS A 51 -4.79 10.60 2.14
C LYS A 51 -5.88 10.26 3.14
N PHE A 52 -6.28 8.99 3.23
CA PHE A 52 -7.27 8.57 4.21
C PHE A 52 -6.68 8.45 5.62
N PHE A 53 -5.54 7.80 5.78
CA PHE A 53 -4.95 7.51 7.10
C PHE A 53 -4.00 8.58 7.62
N SER A 54 -3.30 9.27 6.73
CA SER A 54 -2.26 10.26 7.06
C SER A 54 -2.27 11.42 6.05
N PRO A 55 -3.34 12.25 6.04
CA PRO A 55 -3.55 13.25 4.99
C PRO A 55 -2.46 14.32 4.88
N GLU A 56 -1.68 14.52 5.93
CA GLU A 56 -0.57 15.48 5.96
C GLU A 56 0.74 14.92 5.38
N SER A 57 0.81 13.60 5.15
CA SER A 57 2.01 12.96 4.64
C SER A 57 2.21 13.22 3.15
N ARG A 58 3.45 13.54 2.79
CA ARG A 58 3.86 13.63 1.39
C ARG A 58 4.37 12.27 0.93
N VAL A 59 3.59 11.59 0.11
CA VAL A 59 3.94 10.28 -0.43
C VAL A 59 4.84 10.41 -1.64
N THR A 60 6.00 9.78 -1.56
CA THR A 60 6.95 9.64 -2.68
C THR A 60 7.37 8.18 -2.81
N SER A 61 7.77 7.76 -4.01
CA SER A 61 8.29 6.41 -4.22
C SER A 61 9.59 6.20 -3.44
N PRO A 62 9.73 5.14 -2.62
CA PRO A 62 10.93 4.84 -1.85
C PRO A 62 11.98 4.07 -2.65
N THR A 63 12.17 4.40 -3.93
CA THR A 63 13.07 3.65 -4.84
C THR A 63 14.52 3.60 -4.35
N PHE A 64 14.98 4.65 -3.67
CA PHE A 64 16.36 4.75 -3.16
C PHE A 64 16.51 4.36 -1.69
N SER A 65 15.45 4.56 -0.89
CA SER A 65 15.48 4.32 0.56
C SER A 65 14.95 2.95 0.97
N LEU A 66 14.37 2.18 0.05
CA LEU A 66 13.62 0.94 0.25
C LEU A 66 12.29 1.13 0.98
N VAL A 67 12.25 1.91 2.05
CA VAL A 67 11.04 2.15 2.86
C VAL A 67 10.89 3.61 3.22
N ASN A 68 9.66 4.12 3.10
CA ASN A 68 9.22 5.38 3.67
C ASN A 68 8.21 5.12 4.78
N GLU A 69 8.30 5.87 5.87
CA GLU A 69 7.36 5.81 6.98
C GLU A 69 6.47 7.06 6.99
N TYR A 70 5.16 6.86 7.06
CA TYR A 70 4.19 7.95 7.21
C TYR A 70 3.49 7.79 8.56
N LYS A 71 3.71 8.74 9.47
CA LYS A 71 3.08 8.74 10.80
C LYS A 71 1.61 9.12 10.69
N ILE A 72 0.78 8.47 11.47
CA ILE A 72 -0.64 8.74 11.53
C ILE A 72 -0.92 9.57 12.79
N ASN A 73 -1.36 10.81 12.59
CA ASN A 73 -1.71 11.71 13.67
C ASN A 73 -3.18 11.51 14.09
N ASP A 74 -3.46 11.66 15.39
CA ASP A 74 -4.75 11.31 16.04
C ASP A 74 -5.95 12.15 15.60
N PHE A 75 -5.76 13.17 14.75
CA PHE A 75 -6.79 14.19 14.49
C PHE A 75 -7.67 13.94 13.26
N HIS A 76 -7.48 12.88 12.51
CA HIS A 76 -8.22 12.65 11.28
C HIS A 76 -8.98 11.31 11.31
N ASN A 77 -10.19 11.29 10.79
CA ASN A 77 -11.09 10.16 10.54
C ASN A 77 -12.18 9.89 11.58
N GLY A 78 -12.83 10.94 12.12
CA GLY A 78 -14.10 10.79 12.84
C GLY A 78 -14.04 9.99 14.14
N VAL A 79 -12.86 9.82 14.72
CA VAL A 79 -12.72 9.24 16.06
C VAL A 79 -13.03 10.31 17.08
N ALA A 80 -13.95 9.97 17.99
CA ALA A 80 -14.36 10.87 19.07
C ALA A 80 -13.14 11.40 19.86
N PRO A 81 -13.14 12.69 20.26
CA PRO A 81 -12.11 13.22 21.14
C PRO A 81 -12.04 12.36 22.42
N GLY A 82 -10.85 11.81 22.72
CA GLY A 82 -10.62 11.01 23.92
C GLY A 82 -10.49 9.49 23.71
N ALA A 83 -10.70 8.99 22.48
CA ALA A 83 -10.32 7.61 22.17
C ALA A 83 -8.80 7.53 22.03
N SER A 84 -8.14 6.84 22.93
CA SER A 84 -6.69 6.61 22.88
C SER A 84 -6.35 5.71 21.69
N ARG A 85 -5.81 6.32 20.62
CA ARG A 85 -5.09 5.54 19.61
C ARG A 85 -3.67 5.27 20.10
N PRO A 86 -3.12 4.08 19.83
CA PRO A 86 -1.71 3.83 20.12
C PRO A 86 -0.84 4.90 19.46
N ALA A 87 0.11 5.44 20.19
CA ALA A 87 0.97 6.56 19.76
C ALA A 87 1.90 6.24 18.57
N ASN A 88 1.88 4.99 18.06
CA ASN A 88 2.85 4.47 17.08
C ASN A 88 2.23 4.00 15.76
N LYS A 89 0.98 4.37 15.47
CA LYS A 89 0.35 3.96 14.20
C LYS A 89 1.03 4.63 13.01
N LYS A 90 1.37 3.83 12.00
CA LYS A 90 2.07 4.31 10.81
C LYS A 90 1.78 3.47 9.57
N ILE A 91 2.03 4.07 8.41
CA ILE A 91 2.11 3.37 7.14
C ILE A 91 3.58 3.15 6.83
N LEU A 92 3.94 1.93 6.47
CA LEU A 92 5.24 1.57 5.91
C LEU A 92 5.07 1.33 4.41
N HIS A 93 5.77 2.09 3.61
CA HIS A 93 5.72 2.03 2.15
C HIS A 93 7.06 1.52 1.62
N PHE A 94 7.07 0.29 1.12
CA PHE A 94 8.23 -0.40 0.55
C PHE A 94 8.20 -0.38 -0.97
N ASP A 95 9.40 -0.33 -1.57
CA ASP A 95 9.62 -0.58 -2.99
C ASP A 95 10.67 -1.70 -3.15
N MET A 96 10.25 -2.84 -3.67
CA MET A 96 11.08 -4.04 -3.80
C MET A 96 11.75 -4.17 -5.18
N TYR A 97 11.75 -3.11 -5.99
CA TYR A 97 12.30 -3.16 -7.35
C TYR A 97 13.74 -3.69 -7.42
N ARG A 98 14.57 -3.35 -6.42
CA ARG A 98 15.99 -3.74 -6.35
C ARG A 98 16.25 -5.03 -5.58
N ILE A 99 15.22 -5.65 -5.00
CA ILE A 99 15.35 -6.92 -4.28
C ILE A 99 15.33 -8.06 -5.30
N ASN A 100 16.32 -8.94 -5.26
CA ASN A 100 16.46 -10.06 -6.20
C ASN A 100 16.46 -11.43 -5.50
N SER A 101 16.61 -11.47 -4.18
CA SER A 101 16.69 -12.70 -3.41
C SER A 101 16.14 -12.52 -1.99
N GLU A 102 15.88 -13.62 -1.31
CA GLU A 102 15.53 -13.61 0.11
C GLU A 102 16.68 -13.05 0.96
N GLU A 103 17.91 -13.30 0.57
CA GLU A 103 19.10 -12.75 1.25
C GLU A 103 19.14 -11.23 1.19
N ASP A 104 18.78 -10.64 0.06
CA ASP A 104 18.63 -9.19 -0.08
C ASP A 104 17.57 -8.66 0.91
N LEU A 105 16.44 -9.35 1.02
CA LEU A 105 15.34 -8.97 1.92
C LEU A 105 15.77 -9.04 3.39
N LEU A 106 16.49 -10.10 3.77
CA LEU A 106 17.06 -10.26 5.11
C LEU A 106 18.08 -9.17 5.43
N SER A 107 18.93 -8.82 4.47
CA SER A 107 20.02 -7.85 4.67
C SER A 107 19.52 -6.43 4.96
N VAL A 108 18.32 -6.08 4.50
CA VAL A 108 17.70 -4.77 4.74
C VAL A 108 16.81 -4.73 6.00
N GLY A 109 16.74 -5.85 6.75
CA GLY A 109 15.97 -5.93 7.99
C GLY A 109 14.45 -5.91 7.79
N PHE A 110 13.97 -6.37 6.63
CA PHE A 110 12.54 -6.30 6.28
C PHE A 110 11.64 -6.95 7.34
N TYR A 111 12.02 -8.11 7.85
CA TYR A 111 11.20 -8.87 8.80
C TYR A 111 11.00 -8.17 10.14
N ASP A 112 11.91 -7.29 10.55
CA ASP A 112 11.77 -6.50 11.78
C ASP A 112 10.61 -5.49 11.69
N TYR A 113 10.31 -5.02 10.48
CA TYR A 113 9.16 -4.13 10.23
C TYR A 113 7.80 -4.81 10.38
N LEU A 114 7.76 -6.15 10.34
CA LEU A 114 6.52 -6.92 10.52
C LEU A 114 6.11 -7.08 11.99
N GLU A 115 6.99 -6.74 12.92
CA GLU A 115 6.65 -6.71 14.34
C GLU A 115 5.58 -5.66 14.61
N GLU A 116 4.70 -5.94 15.59
CA GLU A 116 3.58 -5.05 15.95
C GLU A 116 2.72 -4.65 14.73
N LEU A 117 2.44 -5.61 13.85
CA LEU A 117 1.71 -5.39 12.60
C LEU A 117 0.34 -4.72 12.81
N GLY A 118 -0.35 -5.01 13.92
CA GLY A 118 -1.63 -4.40 14.25
C GLY A 118 -1.62 -2.87 14.40
N GLU A 119 -0.44 -2.26 14.52
CA GLU A 119 -0.25 -0.81 14.56
C GLU A 119 0.19 -0.22 13.21
N LYS A 120 0.32 -1.06 12.20
CA LYS A 120 0.89 -0.69 10.90
C LYS A 120 0.00 -1.07 9.75
N ILE A 121 0.07 -0.29 8.69
CA ILE A 121 -0.33 -0.70 7.34
C ILE A 121 0.95 -0.81 6.54
N ILE A 122 1.22 -1.98 5.98
CA ILE A 122 2.41 -2.22 5.17
C ILE A 122 1.99 -2.27 3.71
N ILE A 123 2.56 -1.40 2.89
CA ILE A 123 2.33 -1.33 1.45
C ILE A 123 3.63 -1.70 0.75
N ILE A 124 3.58 -2.68 -0.15
CA ILE A 124 4.77 -3.19 -0.84
C ILE A 124 4.57 -3.08 -2.35
N GLU A 125 5.27 -2.12 -2.96
CA GLU A 125 5.37 -2.02 -4.41
C GLU A 125 6.35 -3.05 -4.96
N TRP A 126 6.12 -3.52 -6.19
CA TRP A 126 6.90 -4.57 -6.82
C TRP A 126 6.88 -5.88 -6.03
N PHE A 127 5.72 -6.23 -5.50
CA PHE A 127 5.57 -7.46 -4.70
C PHE A 127 5.96 -8.72 -5.48
N GLU A 128 5.82 -8.72 -6.80
CA GLU A 128 6.26 -9.80 -7.68
C GLU A 128 7.74 -10.16 -7.52
N LYS A 129 8.55 -9.24 -7.04
CA LYS A 129 9.99 -9.47 -6.78
C LYS A 129 10.25 -10.38 -5.58
N ILE A 130 9.31 -10.43 -4.64
CA ILE A 130 9.45 -11.18 -3.39
C ILE A 130 8.40 -12.29 -3.21
N ALA A 131 7.45 -12.41 -4.13
CA ALA A 131 6.32 -13.33 -4.00
C ALA A 131 6.71 -14.82 -3.88
N ASP A 132 7.88 -15.21 -4.38
CA ASP A 132 8.37 -16.61 -4.32
C ASP A 132 8.87 -17.00 -2.93
N PHE A 133 9.22 -16.04 -2.08
CA PHE A 133 9.78 -16.29 -0.75
C PHE A 133 9.10 -15.52 0.39
N PHE A 134 8.09 -14.71 0.07
CA PHE A 134 7.26 -14.03 1.06
C PHE A 134 5.81 -13.97 0.57
N ASP A 135 4.89 -14.59 1.31
CA ASP A 135 3.47 -14.72 0.92
C ASP A 135 2.47 -14.26 1.98
N GLU A 136 2.92 -13.53 2.98
CA GLU A 136 2.06 -13.09 4.11
C GLU A 136 1.17 -11.89 3.79
N ASN A 137 0.97 -11.57 2.52
CA ASN A 137 0.07 -10.48 2.14
C ASN A 137 -1.41 -10.80 2.42
N THR A 138 -2.13 -9.82 2.94
CA THR A 138 -3.57 -9.90 3.25
C THR A 138 -4.44 -9.33 2.15
N VAL A 139 -3.90 -8.34 1.41
CA VAL A 139 -4.55 -7.67 0.30
C VAL A 139 -3.64 -7.71 -0.93
N LYS A 140 -4.21 -8.03 -2.06
CA LYS A 140 -3.52 -8.06 -3.35
C LYS A 140 -4.16 -7.07 -4.32
N ILE A 141 -3.34 -6.22 -4.90
CA ILE A 141 -3.78 -5.24 -5.90
C ILE A 141 -2.93 -5.38 -7.15
N LYS A 142 -3.59 -5.65 -8.28
CA LYS A 142 -2.94 -5.72 -9.58
C LYS A 142 -3.31 -4.53 -10.43
N PHE A 143 -2.31 -3.89 -11.01
CA PHE A 143 -2.44 -2.78 -11.95
C PHE A 143 -2.10 -3.28 -13.35
N ILE A 144 -3.05 -3.16 -14.27
CA ILE A 144 -2.92 -3.61 -15.64
C ILE A 144 -3.16 -2.42 -16.56
N LYS A 145 -2.14 -2.02 -17.32
CA LYS A 145 -2.28 -0.99 -18.35
C LYS A 145 -3.18 -1.51 -19.46
N LEU A 146 -4.15 -0.71 -19.87
CA LEU A 146 -5.06 -1.09 -20.94
C LEU A 146 -4.49 -0.66 -22.30
N ALA A 147 -4.63 -1.56 -23.28
CA ALA A 147 -4.17 -1.29 -24.65
C ALA A 147 -4.94 -0.11 -25.26
N GLY A 148 -4.21 0.79 -25.96
CA GLY A 148 -4.80 1.93 -26.67
C GLY A 148 -4.97 3.22 -25.88
N ASP A 149 -4.78 3.21 -24.56
CA ASP A 149 -4.79 4.42 -23.74
C ASP A 149 -3.79 4.30 -22.57
N GLU A 150 -2.71 5.07 -22.64
CA GLU A 150 -1.65 5.05 -21.64
C GLU A 150 -2.12 5.51 -20.25
N ASN A 151 -3.24 6.23 -20.17
CA ASN A 151 -3.79 6.74 -18.92
C ASN A 151 -4.78 5.79 -18.25
N GLN A 152 -5.27 4.78 -18.97
CA GLN A 152 -6.24 3.83 -18.42
C GLN A 152 -5.57 2.63 -17.76
N ARG A 153 -6.10 2.29 -16.58
CA ARG A 153 -5.66 1.15 -15.78
C ARG A 153 -6.87 0.32 -15.37
N LYS A 154 -6.72 -0.98 -15.46
CA LYS A 154 -7.56 -1.93 -14.73
C LYS A 154 -6.89 -2.21 -13.40
N ILE A 155 -7.61 -1.97 -12.31
CA ILE A 155 -7.14 -2.22 -10.94
C ILE A 155 -7.99 -3.37 -10.39
N VAL A 156 -7.32 -4.45 -10.01
CA VAL A 156 -7.96 -5.65 -9.45
C VAL A 156 -7.61 -5.72 -7.97
N PHE A 157 -8.62 -5.53 -7.12
CA PHE A 157 -8.52 -5.65 -5.67
C PHE A 157 -8.98 -7.03 -5.22
N GLU A 158 -8.19 -7.68 -4.39
CA GLU A 158 -8.53 -8.97 -3.80
C GLU A 158 -8.09 -9.02 -2.33
N ARG A 159 -9.05 -9.30 -1.44
CA ARG A 159 -8.76 -9.62 -0.05
C ARG A 159 -8.46 -11.11 0.05
N LEU A 160 -7.27 -11.46 0.54
CA LEU A 160 -6.79 -12.84 0.61
C LEU A 160 -6.99 -13.47 1.99
N ARG A 161 -6.91 -12.66 3.04
CA ARG A 161 -7.02 -13.09 4.44
C ARG A 161 -7.79 -12.03 5.24
N ASP A 162 -8.56 -12.48 6.19
CA ASP A 162 -9.26 -11.63 7.15
C ASP A 162 -8.36 -11.22 8.33
#